data_7f7bce5a506ee82b9d375b6d7c5f38b9
#
_entry.id   7f7bce5a506ee82b9d375b6d7c5f38b9
#
_cell.length_a   1.000
_cell.length_b   1.000
_cell.length_c   1.000
_cell.angle_alpha   90.00
_cell.angle_beta   90.00
_cell.angle_gamma   90.00
#
_symmetry.space_group_name_H-M   'P 1'
#
loop_
_entity.id
_entity.type
_entity.pdbx_description
1 polymer ?
#
loop_
_entity_poly.entity_id
_entity_poly.type
_entity_poly.pdbx_seq_one_letter_code
_entity_poly.pdbx_strand_id
1 'polypeptide(L)'
;MATFTIHQRKLGKDKVDQINTDSNSDMANTYFRMGLVNGDNVDELVAATFDHDIYRMTTCLQVVSDHALTVIFDHMNGHTCDDVHNEIVLMKRPSMSVGDIVTNTGSGTSWVCMPFGWHELGMQIETKIAA
;
A
#
# COMPACT_ATOMS: atom_id res chain seq x y z
N MET A 1 2.25 -9.50 19.26
CA MET A 1 1.65 -9.65 17.92
C MET A 1 1.06 -8.31 17.50
N ALA A 2 1.44 -7.83 16.33
CA ALA A 2 0.96 -6.56 15.82
C ALA A 2 0.02 -6.78 14.63
N THR A 3 -0.97 -5.90 14.50
CA THR A 3 -1.92 -5.91 13.39
C THR A 3 -1.51 -4.86 12.36
N PHE A 4 -1.50 -5.27 11.09
CA PHE A 4 -1.12 -4.42 9.98
C PHE A 4 -2.24 -4.41 8.94
N THR A 5 -2.41 -3.24 8.31
CA THR A 5 -3.24 -3.11 7.10
C THR A 5 -2.36 -2.81 5.92
N ILE A 6 -2.78 -3.26 4.75
CA ILE A 6 -2.04 -3.06 3.52
C ILE A 6 -2.93 -2.32 2.52
N HIS A 7 -2.43 -1.17 2.05
CA HIS A 7 -3.05 -0.39 1.00
C HIS A 7 -2.25 -0.56 -0.27
N GLN A 8 -2.93 -0.92 -1.35
CA GLN A 8 -2.31 -1.08 -2.66
C GLN A 8 -3.03 -0.22 -3.68
N ARG A 9 -2.30 0.20 -4.70
CA ARG A 9 -2.90 0.95 -5.81
C ARG A 9 -3.81 0.00 -6.57
N LYS A 10 -5.09 0.36 -6.67
CA LYS A 10 -6.07 -0.45 -7.36
C LYS A 10 -7.06 0.45 -8.07
N LEU A 11 -7.01 0.44 -9.40
CA LEU A 11 -7.87 1.25 -10.23
C LEU A 11 -9.15 0.49 -10.56
N GLY A 12 -10.30 1.15 -10.35
CA GLY A 12 -11.56 0.69 -10.90
C GLY A 12 -11.61 0.94 -12.41
N LYS A 13 -12.57 0.32 -13.09
CA LYS A 13 -12.71 0.42 -14.54
C LYS A 13 -12.80 1.87 -15.03
N ASP A 14 -13.57 2.71 -14.33
CA ASP A 14 -13.75 4.10 -14.73
C ASP A 14 -12.43 4.87 -14.72
N LYS A 15 -11.57 4.62 -13.72
CA LYS A 15 -10.26 5.28 -13.65
C LYS A 15 -9.30 4.75 -14.71
N VAL A 16 -9.34 3.46 -14.99
CA VAL A 16 -8.55 2.88 -16.09
C VAL A 16 -8.95 3.54 -17.41
N ASP A 17 -10.24 3.70 -17.67
CA ASP A 17 -10.75 4.36 -18.87
C ASP A 17 -10.30 5.82 -18.93
N GLN A 18 -10.32 6.54 -17.82
CA GLN A 18 -9.83 7.92 -17.76
C GLN A 18 -8.35 8.03 -18.09
N ILE A 19 -7.52 7.14 -17.57
CA ILE A 19 -6.08 7.12 -17.85
C ILE A 19 -5.84 6.82 -19.33
N ASN A 20 -6.57 5.88 -19.90
CA ASN A 20 -6.44 5.53 -21.31
C ASN A 20 -6.91 6.65 -22.24
N THR A 21 -7.88 7.45 -21.81
CA THR A 21 -8.40 8.58 -22.60
C THR A 21 -7.51 9.81 -22.45
N ASP A 22 -6.98 10.08 -21.26
CA ASP A 22 -6.12 11.23 -20.97
C ASP A 22 -4.97 10.79 -20.08
N SER A 23 -3.89 10.31 -20.70
CA SER A 23 -2.69 9.86 -20.01
C SER A 23 -1.87 11.01 -19.41
N ASN A 24 -2.22 12.26 -19.66
CA ASN A 24 -1.56 13.44 -19.11
C ASN A 24 -2.37 14.10 -17.98
N SER A 25 -3.47 13.50 -17.54
CA SER A 25 -4.25 14.02 -16.41
C SER A 25 -3.44 13.95 -15.12
N ASP A 26 -3.80 14.77 -14.14
CA ASP A 26 -3.16 14.74 -12.82
C ASP A 26 -3.28 13.36 -12.17
N MET A 27 -4.43 12.71 -12.32
CA MET A 27 -4.64 11.35 -11.78
C MET A 27 -3.70 10.35 -12.46
N ALA A 28 -3.58 10.36 -13.78
CA ALA A 28 -2.70 9.46 -14.51
C ALA A 28 -1.24 9.68 -14.12
N ASN A 29 -0.80 10.93 -14.06
CA ASN A 29 0.56 11.27 -13.66
C ASN A 29 0.86 10.81 -12.22
N THR A 30 -0.08 11.01 -11.30
CA THR A 30 0.06 10.55 -9.91
C THR A 30 0.18 9.03 -9.85
N TYR A 31 -0.66 8.32 -10.57
CA TYR A 31 -0.62 6.85 -10.61
C TYR A 31 0.73 6.33 -11.11
N PHE A 32 1.21 6.87 -12.23
CA PHE A 32 2.47 6.42 -12.81
C PHE A 32 3.68 6.81 -11.96
N ARG A 33 3.68 8.02 -11.40
CA ARG A 33 4.77 8.49 -10.52
C ARG A 33 4.89 7.65 -9.27
N MET A 34 3.77 7.21 -8.68
CA MET A 34 3.78 6.37 -7.48
C MET A 34 4.48 5.03 -7.73
N GLY A 35 4.34 4.47 -8.93
CA GLY A 35 5.03 3.25 -9.32
C GLY A 35 6.53 3.42 -9.52
N LEU A 36 7.00 4.67 -9.63
CA LEU A 36 8.41 5.02 -9.85
C LEU A 36 9.00 5.85 -8.70
N VAL A 37 8.35 5.85 -7.56
CA VAL A 37 8.79 6.64 -6.40
C VAL A 37 10.21 6.27 -5.98
N ASN A 38 11.03 7.28 -5.66
CA ASN A 38 12.46 7.10 -5.41
C ASN A 38 12.98 7.83 -4.16
N GLY A 39 12.11 8.26 -3.27
CA GLY A 39 12.48 8.90 -2.02
C GLY A 39 12.25 10.41 -1.95
N ASP A 40 12.21 11.10 -3.08
CA ASP A 40 11.91 12.53 -3.10
C ASP A 40 10.39 12.76 -3.09
N ASN A 41 9.91 13.61 -2.17
CA ASN A 41 8.50 13.97 -2.08
C ASN A 41 7.55 12.79 -1.90
N VAL A 42 8.01 11.71 -1.24
CA VAL A 42 7.22 10.49 -1.07
C VAL A 42 5.90 10.78 -0.35
N ASP A 43 5.96 11.53 0.76
CA ASP A 43 4.76 11.83 1.56
C ASP A 43 3.72 12.60 0.74
N GLU A 44 4.16 13.59 -0.04
CA GLU A 44 3.27 14.37 -0.90
C GLU A 44 2.65 13.51 -1.99
N LEU A 45 3.43 12.63 -2.59
CA LEU A 45 2.95 11.75 -3.66
C LEU A 45 1.96 10.71 -3.13
N VAL A 46 2.20 10.17 -1.93
CA VAL A 46 1.26 9.27 -1.25
C VAL A 46 -0.06 10.00 -0.96
N ALA A 47 0.01 11.23 -0.42
CA ALA A 47 -1.19 12.02 -0.17
C ALA A 47 -1.99 12.28 -1.44
N ALA A 48 -1.32 12.65 -2.54
CA ALA A 48 -1.98 12.86 -3.83
C ALA A 48 -2.63 11.57 -4.36
N THR A 49 -1.98 10.42 -4.15
CA THR A 49 -2.52 9.13 -4.57
C THR A 49 -3.80 8.79 -3.81
N PHE A 50 -3.86 9.09 -2.50
CA PHE A 50 -5.10 8.97 -1.73
C PHE A 50 -6.16 9.96 -2.19
N ASP A 51 -5.79 11.20 -2.49
CA ASP A 51 -6.73 12.23 -2.95
C ASP A 51 -7.41 11.84 -4.27
N HIS A 52 -6.70 11.14 -5.14
CA HIS A 52 -7.27 10.61 -6.38
C HIS A 52 -8.01 9.27 -6.20
N ASP A 53 -8.14 8.79 -4.95
CA ASP A 53 -8.86 7.56 -4.62
C ASP A 53 -8.28 6.34 -5.36
N ILE A 54 -6.96 6.26 -5.42
CA ILE A 54 -6.26 5.17 -6.11
C ILE A 54 -5.95 4.01 -5.16
N TYR A 55 -5.65 4.32 -3.88
CA TYR A 55 -5.36 3.28 -2.89
C TYR A 55 -6.62 2.59 -2.40
N ARG A 56 -6.49 1.28 -2.16
CA ARG A 56 -7.52 0.45 -1.50
C ARG A 56 -6.85 -0.39 -0.43
N MET A 57 -7.53 -0.55 0.70
CA MET A 57 -7.11 -1.53 1.71
C MET A 57 -7.44 -2.92 1.20
N THR A 58 -6.44 -3.70 0.87
CA THR A 58 -6.62 -5.02 0.28
C THR A 58 -6.51 -6.15 1.30
N THR A 59 -5.75 -5.94 2.36
CA THR A 59 -5.42 -7.00 3.30
C THR A 59 -5.25 -6.44 4.70
N CYS A 60 -5.69 -7.22 5.70
CA CYS A 60 -5.42 -6.99 7.11
C CYS A 60 -4.85 -8.29 7.68
N LEU A 61 -3.75 -8.21 8.42
CA LEU A 61 -3.13 -9.42 8.97
C LEU A 61 -2.40 -9.12 10.27
N GLN A 62 -2.15 -10.18 11.05
CA GLN A 62 -1.34 -10.11 12.25
C GLN A 62 0.00 -10.76 12.01
N VAL A 63 1.07 -10.16 12.54
CA VAL A 63 2.44 -10.64 12.36
C VAL A 63 3.12 -10.75 13.70
N VAL A 64 3.80 -11.87 13.92
CA VAL A 64 4.63 -12.14 15.10
C VAL A 64 6.08 -12.15 14.63
N SER A 65 6.72 -10.98 14.56
CA SER A 65 8.11 -10.88 14.15
C SER A 65 8.67 -9.50 14.45
N ASP A 66 9.95 -9.42 14.80
CA ASP A 66 10.67 -8.15 14.90
C ASP A 66 11.01 -7.59 13.50
N HIS A 67 10.83 -8.39 12.48
CA HIS A 67 11.08 -8.01 11.07
C HIS A 67 9.78 -8.03 10.27
N ALA A 68 8.73 -7.42 10.82
CA ALA A 68 7.39 -7.51 10.26
C ALA A 68 7.31 -7.06 8.80
N LEU A 69 7.97 -5.97 8.42
CA LEU A 69 7.90 -5.48 7.03
C LEU A 69 8.48 -6.49 6.04
N THR A 70 9.60 -7.13 6.38
CA THR A 70 10.19 -8.18 5.55
C THR A 70 9.27 -9.39 5.45
N VAL A 71 8.69 -9.82 6.56
CA VAL A 71 7.75 -10.94 6.60
C VAL A 71 6.52 -10.64 5.73
N ILE A 72 5.95 -9.45 5.86
CA ILE A 72 4.79 -9.03 5.06
C ILE A 72 5.13 -9.02 3.57
N PHE A 73 6.26 -8.44 3.19
CA PHE A 73 6.69 -8.40 1.79
C PHE A 73 6.81 -9.82 1.21
N ASP A 74 7.47 -10.72 1.92
CA ASP A 74 7.64 -12.10 1.47
C ASP A 74 6.29 -12.82 1.36
N HIS A 75 5.42 -12.66 2.37
CA HIS A 75 4.10 -13.27 2.38
C HIS A 75 3.24 -12.78 1.21
N MET A 76 3.23 -11.47 0.96
CA MET A 76 2.45 -10.87 -0.12
C MET A 76 2.95 -11.27 -1.50
N ASN A 77 4.20 -11.72 -1.60
CA ASN A 77 4.82 -12.16 -2.86
C ASN A 77 4.87 -13.69 -3.01
N GLY A 78 4.03 -14.40 -2.27
CA GLY A 78 3.82 -15.83 -2.47
C GLY A 78 4.65 -16.75 -1.58
N HIS A 79 5.47 -16.22 -0.69
CA HIS A 79 6.22 -17.03 0.27
C HIS A 79 5.39 -17.27 1.52
N THR A 80 5.12 -18.53 1.84
CA THR A 80 4.36 -18.86 3.05
C THR A 80 5.20 -18.53 4.28
N CYS A 81 4.64 -17.71 5.17
CA CYS A 81 5.30 -17.29 6.41
C CYS A 81 4.47 -17.71 7.62
N ASP A 82 5.07 -18.52 8.50
CA ASP A 82 4.40 -18.99 9.72
C ASP A 82 4.15 -17.83 10.71
N ASP A 83 4.89 -16.72 10.56
CA ASP A 83 4.74 -15.54 11.41
C ASP A 83 3.51 -14.70 11.07
N VAL A 84 2.80 -15.02 9.98
CA VAL A 84 1.58 -14.31 9.56
C VAL A 84 0.35 -15.07 10.07
N HIS A 85 -0.53 -14.37 10.78
CA HIS A 85 -1.73 -14.94 11.38
C HIS A 85 -2.96 -14.10 11.04
N ASN A 86 -4.13 -14.73 11.11
CA ASN A 86 -5.44 -14.05 11.02
C ASN A 86 -5.56 -13.13 9.80
N GLU A 87 -5.05 -13.57 8.66
CA GLU A 87 -5.11 -12.78 7.43
C GLU A 87 -6.55 -12.66 6.95
N ILE A 88 -6.97 -11.42 6.70
CA ILE A 88 -8.25 -11.10 6.07
C ILE A 88 -7.94 -10.45 4.72
N VAL A 89 -8.30 -11.14 3.64
CA VAL A 89 -8.17 -10.59 2.29
C VAL A 89 -9.49 -9.89 1.95
N LEU A 90 -9.47 -8.56 1.90
CA LEU A 90 -10.66 -7.74 1.68
C LEU A 90 -11.06 -7.69 0.21
N MET A 91 -10.09 -7.85 -0.67
CA MET A 91 -10.33 -7.90 -2.11
C MET A 91 -9.15 -8.62 -2.78
N LYS A 92 -9.37 -9.13 -4.00
CA LYS A 92 -8.30 -9.74 -4.78
C LYS A 92 -7.16 -8.74 -4.93
N ARG A 93 -5.96 -9.14 -4.54
CA ARG A 93 -4.80 -8.27 -4.46
C ARG A 93 -3.66 -8.74 -5.36
N PRO A 94 -2.91 -7.79 -5.95
CA PRO A 94 -1.65 -8.13 -6.61
C PRO A 94 -0.56 -8.45 -5.57
N SER A 95 0.57 -8.95 -6.04
CA SER A 95 1.77 -9.03 -5.21
C SER A 95 2.20 -7.63 -4.76
N MET A 96 2.92 -7.56 -3.64
CA MET A 96 3.41 -6.28 -3.13
C MET A 96 4.46 -5.68 -4.08
N SER A 97 4.33 -4.39 -4.33
CA SER A 97 5.22 -3.67 -5.22
C SER A 97 5.53 -2.27 -4.68
N VAL A 98 6.46 -1.59 -5.35
CA VAL A 98 6.81 -0.21 -5.02
C VAL A 98 5.55 0.66 -4.99
N GLY A 99 5.43 1.46 -3.93
CA GLY A 99 4.28 2.34 -3.73
C GLY A 99 3.19 1.76 -2.83
N ASP A 100 3.24 0.47 -2.51
CA ASP A 100 2.28 -0.14 -1.59
C ASP A 100 2.59 0.28 -0.14
N ILE A 101 1.54 0.39 0.68
CA ILE A 101 1.65 0.93 2.04
C ILE A 101 1.28 -0.13 3.06
N VAL A 102 2.12 -0.23 4.09
CA VAL A 102 1.88 -1.07 5.27
C VAL A 102 1.72 -0.17 6.49
N THR A 103 0.66 -0.36 7.24
CA THR A 103 0.38 0.42 8.45
C THR A 103 0.26 -0.49 9.65
N ASN A 104 1.02 -0.19 10.71
CA ASN A 104 0.82 -0.79 12.03
C ASN A 104 -0.38 -0.09 12.70
N THR A 105 -1.48 -0.80 12.89
CA THR A 105 -2.72 -0.20 13.40
C THR A 105 -2.61 0.22 14.86
N GLY A 106 -1.73 -0.42 15.61
CA GLY A 106 -1.54 -0.10 17.04
C GLY A 106 -0.74 1.18 17.24
N SER A 107 0.30 1.40 16.44
CA SER A 107 1.15 2.59 16.57
C SER A 107 0.72 3.73 15.65
N GLY A 108 -0.04 3.44 14.59
CA GLY A 108 -0.39 4.39 13.56
C GLY A 108 0.73 4.68 12.57
N THR A 109 1.88 4.03 12.72
CA THR A 109 3.02 4.23 11.81
C THR A 109 2.77 3.51 10.49
N SER A 110 3.07 4.19 9.39
CA SER A 110 2.93 3.65 8.04
C SER A 110 4.25 3.72 7.29
N TRP A 111 4.47 2.73 6.44
CA TRP A 111 5.65 2.65 5.58
C TRP A 111 5.22 2.41 4.15
N VAL A 112 5.92 3.03 3.22
CA VAL A 112 5.73 2.78 1.79
C VAL A 112 6.86 1.90 1.26
N CYS A 113 6.50 0.90 0.45
CA CYS A 113 7.47 0.02 -0.20
C CYS A 113 8.23 0.83 -1.26
N MET A 114 9.56 0.82 -1.16
CA MET A 114 10.45 1.55 -2.06
C MET A 114 11.23 0.55 -2.92
N PRO A 115 11.91 1.01 -3.98
CA PRO A 115 12.78 0.12 -4.77
C PRO A 115 13.85 -0.56 -3.91
N PHE A 116 14.32 0.13 -2.86
CA PHE A 116 15.25 -0.42 -1.87
C PHE A 116 14.74 -0.10 -0.48
N GLY A 117 14.19 -1.11 0.21
CA GLY A 117 13.71 -0.97 1.57
C GLY A 117 12.36 -0.27 1.70
N TRP A 118 12.20 0.46 2.79
CA TRP A 118 10.94 1.06 3.19
C TRP A 118 11.15 2.52 3.59
N HIS A 119 10.16 3.35 3.32
CA HIS A 119 10.13 4.74 3.75
C HIS A 119 9.01 4.93 4.77
N GLU A 120 9.34 5.40 5.97
CA GLU A 120 8.34 5.72 6.99
C GLU A 120 7.65 7.04 6.64
N LEU A 121 6.31 7.00 6.59
CA LEU A 121 5.51 8.19 6.25
C LEU A 121 5.36 9.09 7.47
N GLY A 122 5.36 10.40 7.22
CA GLY A 122 5.12 11.41 8.25
C GLY A 122 3.65 11.73 8.47
N MET A 123 2.73 11.00 7.83
CA MET A 123 1.29 11.23 7.94
C MET A 123 0.57 10.00 8.47
N GLN A 124 -0.66 10.21 8.97
CA GLN A 124 -1.53 9.12 9.40
C GLN A 124 -2.38 8.63 8.23
N ILE A 125 -2.52 7.31 8.14
CA ILE A 125 -3.34 6.64 7.12
C ILE A 125 -4.60 6.09 7.80
N GLU A 126 -5.75 6.24 7.15
CA GLU A 126 -7.01 5.65 7.62
C GLU A 126 -6.92 4.13 7.55
N THR A 127 -7.04 3.45 8.70
CA THR A 127 -6.86 2.00 8.80
C THR A 127 -8.14 1.25 9.16
N LYS A 128 -9.26 1.94 9.31
CA LYS A 128 -10.52 1.28 9.69
C LYS A 128 -11.02 0.43 8.54
N ILE A 129 -11.30 -0.83 8.86
CA ILE A 129 -12.01 -1.72 7.93
C ILE A 129 -13.46 -1.28 7.93
N ALA A 130 -14.00 -0.93 6.75
CA ALA A 130 -15.41 -0.56 6.62
C ALA A 130 -16.28 -1.75 7.01
N ALA A 131 -17.21 -1.50 7.92
CA ALA A 131 -18.15 -2.52 8.36
C ALA A 131 -19.26 -2.72 7.31
#